data_1e7fd8f91100183aa99438fde91be09a
#
_entry.id   1e7fd8f91100183aa99438fde91be09a
#
_cell.length_a   1.000
_cell.length_b   1.000
_cell.length_c   1.000
_cell.angle_alpha   90.00
_cell.angle_beta   90.00
_cell.angle_gamma   90.00
#
_symmetry.space_group_name_H-M   'P 1'
#
loop_
_entity.id
_entity.type
_entity.pdbx_description
1 polymer ?
#
loop_
_entity_poly.entity_id
_entity_poly.type
_entity_poly.pdbx_seq_one_letter_code
_entity_poly.pdbx_strand_id
1 'polypeptide(L)'
;MKLPTFNLSTLKTRLYASSGAVLGLLLFCLGWAWVSSIRPDLPGPLATFHHSVALFSDPFYNNGPNDQGIGWNILSSLQRVGIGFGLAALVGIPLGFMMGRYKLLGHMTSPIVSLLRPVSPLSWLPIGLIVFQKSEPAALWVIFICSIWPM
;
A
#
# COMPACT_ATOMS: atom_id res chain seq x y z
N MET A 1 -36.84 19.92 20.22
CA MET A 1 -35.52 19.28 20.38
C MET A 1 -35.78 17.80 20.75
N LYS A 2 -35.71 16.84 19.76
CA LYS A 2 -35.98 15.45 20.03
C LYS A 2 -34.69 14.84 20.59
N LEU A 3 -34.74 14.32 21.82
CA LEU A 3 -33.66 13.57 22.45
C LEU A 3 -33.42 12.28 21.65
N PRO A 4 -32.16 11.90 21.41
CA PRO A 4 -31.87 10.64 20.72
C PRO A 4 -32.41 9.47 21.55
N THR A 5 -33.37 8.75 21.02
CA THR A 5 -33.89 7.52 21.64
C THR A 5 -32.79 6.48 21.64
N PHE A 6 -32.33 6.11 22.83
CA PHE A 6 -31.29 5.10 23.03
C PHE A 6 -31.87 3.73 22.64
N ASN A 7 -31.52 3.25 21.44
CA ASN A 7 -32.07 2.00 20.91
C ASN A 7 -31.20 0.82 21.36
N LEU A 8 -31.67 0.09 22.37
CA LEU A 8 -31.02 -1.11 22.93
C LEU A 8 -30.73 -2.21 21.90
N SER A 9 -31.52 -2.29 20.82
CA SER A 9 -31.29 -3.26 19.73
C SER A 9 -30.02 -2.90 18.94
N THR A 10 -29.78 -1.62 18.68
CA THR A 10 -28.56 -1.14 17.98
C THR A 10 -27.31 -1.38 18.84
N LEU A 11 -27.43 -1.24 20.16
CA LEU A 11 -26.32 -1.52 21.07
C LEU A 11 -25.96 -3.00 21.08
N LYS A 12 -26.96 -3.89 21.16
CA LYS A 12 -26.75 -5.35 21.08
C LYS A 12 -26.08 -5.75 19.76
N THR A 13 -26.55 -5.23 18.64
CA THR A 13 -25.96 -5.54 17.33
C THR A 13 -24.51 -5.05 17.22
N ARG A 14 -24.19 -3.88 17.76
CA ARG A 14 -22.81 -3.39 17.80
C ARG A 14 -21.92 -4.22 18.73
N LEU A 15 -22.44 -4.67 19.88
CA LEU A 15 -21.71 -5.56 20.78
C LEU A 15 -21.43 -6.92 20.16
N TYR A 16 -22.40 -7.54 19.48
CA TYR A 16 -22.19 -8.80 18.75
C TYR A 16 -21.20 -8.62 17.59
N ALA A 17 -21.27 -7.53 16.85
CA ALA A 17 -20.31 -7.25 15.76
C ALA A 17 -18.88 -7.04 16.30
N SER A 18 -18.72 -6.29 17.40
CA SER A 18 -17.40 -6.09 18.01
C SER A 18 -16.86 -7.36 18.67
N SER A 19 -17.70 -8.17 19.33
CA SER A 19 -17.25 -9.45 19.91
C SER A 19 -16.83 -10.44 18.83
N GLY A 20 -17.52 -10.48 17.69
CA GLY A 20 -17.14 -11.28 16.52
C GLY A 20 -15.80 -10.85 15.94
N ALA A 21 -15.57 -9.53 15.81
CA ALA A 21 -14.30 -9.00 15.33
C ALA A 21 -13.13 -9.33 16.29
N VAL A 22 -13.33 -9.16 17.59
CA VAL A 22 -12.33 -9.54 18.61
C VAL A 22 -12.02 -11.02 18.57
N LEU A 23 -13.05 -11.86 18.49
CA LEU A 23 -12.88 -13.32 18.39
C LEU A 23 -12.08 -13.69 17.12
N GLY A 24 -12.42 -13.10 15.98
CA GLY A 24 -11.68 -13.30 14.72
C GLY A 24 -10.21 -12.91 14.83
N LEU A 25 -9.93 -11.76 15.47
CA LEU A 25 -8.56 -11.30 15.69
C LEU A 25 -7.78 -12.24 16.62
N LEU A 26 -8.43 -12.72 17.69
CA LEU A 26 -7.82 -13.69 18.61
C LEU A 26 -7.51 -15.02 17.91
N LEU A 27 -8.44 -15.55 17.11
CA LEU A 27 -8.21 -16.76 16.33
C LEU A 27 -7.08 -16.59 15.32
N PHE A 28 -6.99 -15.43 14.68
CA PHE A 28 -5.89 -15.12 13.79
C PHE A 28 -4.55 -15.08 14.52
N CYS A 29 -4.47 -14.40 15.67
CA CYS A 29 -3.25 -14.34 16.49
C CYS A 29 -2.84 -15.72 17.01
N LEU A 30 -3.81 -16.56 17.43
CA LEU A 30 -3.54 -17.93 17.86
C LEU A 30 -3.02 -18.80 16.70
N GLY A 31 -3.65 -18.71 15.54
CA GLY A 31 -3.19 -19.40 14.33
C GLY A 31 -1.77 -18.97 13.93
N TRP A 32 -1.48 -17.66 13.98
CA TRP A 32 -0.13 -17.14 13.73
C TRP A 32 0.88 -17.65 14.76
N ALA A 33 0.54 -17.60 16.06
CA ALA A 33 1.39 -18.13 17.13
C ALA A 33 1.65 -19.63 16.95
N TRP A 34 0.65 -20.40 16.55
CA TRP A 34 0.79 -21.81 16.26
C TRP A 34 1.72 -22.07 15.07
N VAL A 35 1.57 -21.34 13.96
CA VAL A 35 2.46 -21.45 12.79
C VAL A 35 3.90 -21.07 13.14
N SER A 36 4.12 -20.01 13.93
CA SER A 36 5.44 -19.60 14.35
C SER A 36 6.11 -20.60 15.31
N SER A 37 5.34 -21.39 16.05
CA SER A 37 5.88 -22.45 16.91
C SER A 37 6.42 -23.63 16.09
N ILE A 38 5.86 -23.89 14.90
CA ILE A 38 6.29 -24.96 13.98
C ILE A 38 7.44 -24.47 13.08
N ARG A 39 7.48 -23.18 12.76
CA ARG A 39 8.47 -22.55 11.88
C ARG A 39 9.27 -21.51 12.65
N PRO A 40 10.45 -21.87 13.20
CA PRO A 40 11.29 -20.94 13.98
C PRO A 40 11.76 -19.71 13.18
N ASP A 41 11.80 -19.80 11.84
CA ASP A 41 12.17 -18.71 10.95
C ASP A 41 11.11 -17.59 10.89
N LEU A 42 9.87 -17.86 11.35
CA LEU A 42 8.78 -16.88 11.36
C LEU A 42 8.59 -16.29 12.76
N PRO A 43 8.78 -14.98 12.94
CA PRO A 43 8.55 -14.35 14.23
C PRO A 43 7.07 -14.46 14.63
N GLY A 44 6.83 -14.82 15.89
CA GLY A 44 5.47 -14.87 16.44
C GLY A 44 4.91 -13.47 16.73
N PRO A 45 3.60 -13.36 17.04
CA PRO A 45 2.94 -12.08 17.25
C PRO A 45 3.57 -11.26 18.38
N LEU A 46 4.01 -11.89 19.46
CA LEU A 46 4.65 -11.21 20.59
C LEU A 46 6.05 -10.69 20.21
N ALA A 47 6.86 -11.49 19.51
CA ALA A 47 8.18 -11.07 19.04
C ALA A 47 8.06 -9.91 18.06
N THR A 48 7.09 -9.96 17.14
CA THR A 48 6.79 -8.88 16.19
C THR A 48 6.38 -7.61 16.92
N PHE A 49 5.55 -7.71 17.96
CA PHE A 49 5.16 -6.55 18.78
C PHE A 49 6.37 -5.91 19.47
N HIS A 50 7.23 -6.70 20.10
CA HIS A 50 8.45 -6.19 20.74
C HIS A 50 9.40 -5.52 19.73
N HIS A 51 9.61 -6.13 18.58
CA HIS A 51 10.37 -5.52 17.50
C HIS A 51 9.76 -4.22 16.99
N SER A 52 8.44 -4.16 16.87
CA SER A 52 7.75 -2.93 16.47
C SER A 52 7.98 -1.81 17.48
N VAL A 53 7.84 -2.10 18.78
CA VAL A 53 8.10 -1.11 19.84
C VAL A 53 9.54 -0.62 19.78
N ALA A 54 10.52 -1.51 19.58
CA ALA A 54 11.93 -1.14 19.45
C ALA A 54 12.19 -0.25 18.24
N LEU A 55 11.60 -0.56 17.08
CA LEU A 55 11.71 0.24 15.85
C LEU A 55 11.11 1.65 15.99
N PHE A 56 10.04 1.79 16.76
CA PHE A 56 9.39 3.09 16.99
C PHE A 56 10.02 3.89 18.15
N SER A 57 10.85 3.27 19.00
CA SER A 57 11.54 3.98 20.10
C SER A 57 12.67 4.89 19.60
N ASP A 58 13.37 4.50 18.52
CA ASP A 58 14.37 5.33 17.84
C ASP A 58 14.20 5.23 16.31
N PRO A 59 13.24 5.96 15.73
CA PRO A 59 12.87 5.82 14.32
C PRO A 59 13.92 6.38 13.35
N PHE A 60 14.88 7.19 13.82
CA PHE A 60 15.84 7.88 12.97
C PHE A 60 17.30 7.46 13.22
N TYR A 61 17.54 6.31 13.87
CA TYR A 61 18.90 5.82 14.03
C TYR A 61 19.55 5.51 12.68
N ASN A 62 20.87 5.62 12.60
CA ASN A 62 21.64 5.34 11.40
C ASN A 62 22.97 4.70 11.79
N ASN A 63 23.04 3.37 11.71
CA ASN A 63 24.23 2.57 12.02
C ASN A 63 24.98 2.15 10.74
N GLY A 64 24.44 2.49 9.56
CA GLY A 64 25.07 2.17 8.27
C GLY A 64 24.08 2.09 7.11
N PRO A 65 24.55 1.78 5.88
CA PRO A 65 23.73 1.84 4.67
C PRO A 65 22.52 0.90 4.69
N ASN A 66 22.63 -0.23 5.41
CA ASN A 66 21.57 -1.25 5.49
C ASN A 66 20.96 -1.37 6.90
N ASP A 67 21.34 -0.52 7.83
CA ASP A 67 20.86 -0.51 9.20
C ASP A 67 20.44 0.92 9.59
N GLN A 68 19.30 1.31 9.08
CA GLN A 68 18.69 2.62 9.29
C GLN A 68 17.32 2.49 9.94
N GLY A 69 16.98 3.46 10.75
CA GLY A 69 15.69 3.55 11.41
C GLY A 69 14.52 3.61 10.43
N ILE A 70 13.36 3.17 10.90
CA ILE A 70 12.13 3.12 10.11
C ILE A 70 11.74 4.49 9.54
N GLY A 71 12.07 5.59 10.25
CA GLY A 71 11.79 6.96 9.81
C GLY A 71 12.49 7.31 8.50
N TRP A 72 13.74 6.94 8.33
CA TRP A 72 14.48 7.14 7.08
C TRP A 72 13.89 6.33 5.93
N ASN A 73 13.50 5.08 6.21
CA ASN A 73 12.88 4.21 5.22
C ASN A 73 11.51 4.74 4.76
N ILE A 74 10.71 5.26 5.69
CA ILE A 74 9.42 5.89 5.38
C ILE A 74 9.64 7.15 4.53
N LEU A 75 10.59 8.01 4.91
CA LEU A 75 10.88 9.25 4.20
C LEU A 75 11.34 8.98 2.77
N SER A 76 12.24 8.03 2.59
CA SER A 76 12.72 7.60 1.26
C SER A 76 11.60 7.02 0.41
N SER A 77 10.73 6.21 1.00
CA SER A 77 9.57 5.64 0.30
C SER A 77 8.57 6.73 -0.10
N LEU A 78 8.31 7.68 0.78
CA LEU A 78 7.40 8.81 0.51
C LEU A 78 7.96 9.71 -0.59
N GLN A 79 9.27 9.96 -0.59
CA GLN A 79 9.96 10.71 -1.65
C GLN A 79 9.81 10.01 -3.01
N ARG A 80 10.03 8.68 -3.07
CA ARG A 80 9.83 7.90 -4.31
C ARG A 80 8.40 7.99 -4.82
N VAL A 81 7.43 7.78 -3.93
CA VAL A 81 6.01 7.88 -4.28
C VAL A 81 5.68 9.29 -4.76
N GLY A 82 6.14 10.32 -4.06
CA GLY A 82 5.92 11.72 -4.44
C GLY A 82 6.47 12.05 -5.83
N ILE A 83 7.69 11.63 -6.13
CA ILE A 83 8.31 11.85 -7.44
C ILE A 83 7.58 11.05 -8.52
N GLY A 84 7.39 9.74 -8.32
CA GLY A 84 6.75 8.87 -9.32
C GLY A 84 5.31 9.27 -9.62
N PHE A 85 4.54 9.57 -8.59
CA PHE A 85 3.17 10.05 -8.72
C PHE A 85 3.11 11.47 -9.34
N GLY A 86 3.99 12.37 -8.92
CA GLY A 86 4.08 13.72 -9.49
C GLY A 86 4.37 13.70 -10.99
N LEU A 87 5.31 12.85 -11.43
CA LEU A 87 5.59 12.64 -12.87
C LEU A 87 4.38 12.05 -13.60
N ALA A 88 3.70 11.07 -12.98
CA ALA A 88 2.49 10.48 -13.55
C ALA A 88 1.36 11.51 -13.68
N ALA A 89 1.18 12.36 -12.69
CA ALA A 89 0.18 13.44 -12.72
C ALA A 89 0.51 14.48 -13.81
N LEU A 90 1.77 14.86 -13.92
CA LEU A 90 2.23 15.84 -14.91
C LEU A 90 1.99 15.40 -16.36
N VAL A 91 2.05 14.09 -16.62
CA VAL A 91 1.79 13.50 -17.93
C VAL A 91 0.33 13.04 -18.08
N GLY A 92 -0.19 12.34 -17.07
CA GLY A 92 -1.52 11.71 -17.10
C GLY A 92 -2.66 12.72 -17.13
N ILE A 93 -2.55 13.82 -16.35
CA ILE A 93 -3.61 14.84 -16.31
C ILE A 93 -3.77 15.52 -17.68
N PRO A 94 -2.72 16.06 -18.34
CA PRO A 94 -2.86 16.62 -19.67
C PRO A 94 -3.36 15.62 -20.71
N LEU A 95 -2.85 14.38 -20.68
CA LEU A 95 -3.32 13.33 -21.59
C LEU A 95 -4.79 13.00 -21.36
N GLY A 96 -5.23 12.89 -20.11
CA GLY A 96 -6.64 12.67 -19.75
C GLY A 96 -7.54 13.78 -20.26
N PHE A 97 -7.13 15.05 -20.12
CA PHE A 97 -7.86 16.19 -20.69
C PHE A 97 -7.93 16.14 -22.22
N MET A 98 -6.82 15.80 -22.89
CA MET A 98 -6.80 15.64 -24.34
C MET A 98 -7.74 14.52 -24.82
N MET A 99 -7.70 13.37 -24.15
CA MET A 99 -8.58 12.23 -24.46
C MET A 99 -10.07 12.57 -24.22
N GLY A 100 -10.38 13.32 -23.17
CA GLY A 100 -11.73 13.79 -22.89
C GLY A 100 -12.21 14.85 -23.89
N ARG A 101 -11.32 15.73 -24.37
CA ARG A 101 -11.65 16.81 -25.33
C ARG A 101 -11.78 16.30 -26.76
N TYR A 102 -10.93 15.37 -27.18
CA TYR A 102 -10.87 14.85 -28.55
C TYR A 102 -11.39 13.41 -28.59
N LYS A 103 -12.64 13.21 -29.05
CA LYS A 103 -13.29 11.90 -29.11
C LYS A 103 -12.45 10.85 -29.85
N LEU A 104 -11.76 11.24 -30.93
CA LEU A 104 -10.90 10.35 -31.71
C LEU A 104 -9.76 9.78 -30.85
N LEU A 105 -9.07 10.63 -30.09
CA LEU A 105 -7.99 10.21 -29.18
C LEU A 105 -8.54 9.29 -28.09
N GLY A 106 -9.71 9.62 -27.52
CA GLY A 106 -10.37 8.78 -26.53
C GLY A 106 -10.68 7.38 -27.05
N HIS A 107 -11.23 7.28 -28.27
CA HIS A 107 -11.52 5.98 -28.91
C HIS A 107 -10.24 5.18 -29.23
N MET A 108 -9.17 5.82 -29.65
CA MET A 108 -7.90 5.15 -29.97
C MET A 108 -7.19 4.63 -28.72
N THR A 109 -7.24 5.38 -27.61
CA THR A 109 -6.50 5.07 -26.39
C THR A 109 -7.30 4.20 -25.42
N SER A 110 -8.63 4.25 -25.46
CA SER A 110 -9.53 3.48 -24.58
C SER A 110 -9.21 1.97 -24.50
N PRO A 111 -9.02 1.24 -25.62
CA PRO A 111 -8.70 -0.18 -25.55
C PRO A 111 -7.33 -0.44 -24.88
N ILE A 112 -6.34 0.43 -25.12
CA ILE A 112 -4.99 0.31 -24.52
C ILE A 112 -5.07 0.51 -23.01
N VAL A 113 -5.75 1.57 -22.57
CA VAL A 113 -5.96 1.85 -21.14
C VAL A 113 -6.73 0.72 -20.47
N SER A 114 -7.76 0.19 -21.11
CA SER A 114 -8.57 -0.91 -20.56
C SER A 114 -7.78 -2.21 -20.42
N LEU A 115 -6.80 -2.46 -21.28
CA LEU A 115 -5.90 -3.62 -21.20
C LEU A 115 -4.82 -3.45 -20.15
N LEU A 116 -4.28 -2.24 -19.98
CA LEU A 116 -3.15 -1.98 -19.09
C LEU A 116 -3.56 -1.69 -17.65
N ARG A 117 -4.76 -1.14 -17.43
CA ARG A 117 -5.28 -0.83 -16.09
C ARG A 117 -5.34 -2.02 -15.13
N PRO A 118 -5.79 -3.24 -15.51
CA PRO A 118 -5.84 -4.39 -14.63
C PRO A 118 -4.47 -5.07 -14.41
N VAL A 119 -3.41 -4.63 -15.10
CA VAL A 119 -2.08 -5.23 -14.95
C VAL A 119 -1.51 -4.90 -13.57
N SER A 120 -1.12 -5.94 -12.83
CA SER A 120 -0.51 -5.78 -11.49
C SER A 120 0.79 -4.97 -11.55
N PRO A 121 1.01 -4.04 -10.61
CA PRO A 121 2.28 -3.33 -10.46
C PRO A 121 3.50 -4.23 -10.41
N LEU A 122 3.39 -5.41 -9.79
CA LEU A 122 4.47 -6.40 -9.72
C LEU A 122 4.92 -6.92 -11.10
N SER A 123 4.02 -6.93 -12.10
CA SER A 123 4.35 -7.36 -13.46
C SER A 123 5.24 -6.35 -14.20
N TRP A 124 5.21 -5.08 -13.81
CA TRP A 124 6.04 -4.02 -14.38
C TRP A 124 7.45 -3.96 -13.78
N LEU A 125 7.65 -4.51 -12.58
CA LEU A 125 8.93 -4.46 -11.89
C LEU A 125 10.07 -5.16 -12.64
N PRO A 126 9.92 -6.39 -13.16
CA PRO A 126 10.98 -7.04 -13.94
C PRO A 126 11.39 -6.24 -15.18
N ILE A 127 10.41 -5.63 -15.87
CA ILE A 127 10.67 -4.78 -17.04
C ILE A 127 11.49 -3.55 -16.63
N GLY A 128 11.12 -2.88 -15.55
CA GLY A 128 11.86 -1.76 -14.99
C GLY A 128 13.30 -2.13 -14.62
N LEU A 129 13.50 -3.29 -13.97
CA LEU A 129 14.83 -3.77 -13.59
C LEU A 129 15.71 -4.09 -14.79
N ILE A 130 15.17 -4.68 -15.86
CA ILE A 130 15.91 -4.96 -17.10
C ILE A 130 16.32 -3.66 -17.79
N VAL A 131 15.42 -2.68 -17.87
CA VAL A 131 15.65 -1.41 -18.59
C VAL A 131 16.62 -0.51 -17.82
N PHE A 132 16.40 -0.34 -16.52
CA PHE A 132 17.17 0.62 -15.72
C PHE A 132 18.38 0.01 -15.01
N GLN A 133 18.44 -1.31 -14.85
CA GLN A 133 19.51 -2.05 -14.16
C GLN A 133 19.81 -1.57 -12.73
N LYS A 134 18.91 -0.80 -12.14
CA LYS A 134 18.98 -0.23 -10.80
C LYS A 134 17.60 -0.27 -10.16
N SER A 135 17.56 -0.59 -8.85
CA SER A 135 16.30 -0.72 -8.10
C SER A 135 15.54 0.60 -7.95
N GLU A 136 16.26 1.70 -7.71
CA GLU A 136 15.65 3.03 -7.51
C GLU A 136 14.86 3.53 -8.74
N PRO A 137 15.45 3.62 -9.96
CA PRO A 137 14.72 4.02 -11.15
C PRO A 137 13.62 3.01 -11.52
N ALA A 138 13.84 1.70 -11.30
CA ALA A 138 12.83 0.69 -11.56
C ALA A 138 11.59 0.88 -10.66
N ALA A 139 11.78 1.20 -9.37
CA ALA A 139 10.69 1.50 -8.46
C ALA A 139 9.91 2.76 -8.89
N LEU A 140 10.61 3.84 -9.27
CA LEU A 140 9.99 5.06 -9.79
C LEU A 140 9.18 4.79 -11.07
N TRP A 141 9.73 3.98 -11.98
CA TRP A 141 9.04 3.53 -13.19
C TRP A 141 7.75 2.81 -12.90
N VAL A 142 7.76 1.86 -11.96
CA VAL A 142 6.57 1.11 -11.56
C VAL A 142 5.50 2.04 -11.00
N ILE A 143 5.88 2.97 -10.10
CA ILE A 143 4.96 3.96 -9.53
C ILE A 143 4.38 4.84 -10.64
N PHE A 144 5.21 5.33 -11.55
CA PHE A 144 4.80 6.16 -12.69
C PHE A 144 3.78 5.44 -13.58
N ILE A 145 4.13 4.24 -14.07
CA ILE A 145 3.26 3.46 -14.97
C ILE A 145 1.93 3.10 -14.28
N CYS A 146 1.96 2.68 -13.02
CA CYS A 146 0.75 2.29 -12.31
C CYS A 146 -0.15 3.49 -11.95
N SER A 147 0.42 4.68 -11.83
CA SER A 147 -0.34 5.90 -11.50
C SER A 147 -0.94 6.59 -12.72
N ILE A 148 -0.39 6.38 -13.92
CA ILE A 148 -0.86 7.08 -15.13
C ILE A 148 -2.22 6.56 -15.63
N TRP A 149 -2.52 5.26 -15.48
CA TRP A 149 -3.74 4.66 -16.01
C TRP A 149 -5.03 5.00 -15.25
N PRO A 150 -5.03 5.24 -13.92
CA PRO A 150 -6.21 5.68 -13.18
C PRO A 150 -6.60 7.14 -13.41
N MET A 151 -5.64 7.99 -13.86
CA MET A 151 -5.85 9.42 -14.12
C MET A 151 -6.54 9.65 -15.46
#